data_155d7328009fa7311ad047b59ce1bdd6
#
_entry.id   155d7328009fa7311ad047b59ce1bdd6
#
_cell.length_a   1.000
_cell.length_b   1.000
_cell.length_c   1.000
_cell.angle_alpha   90.00
_cell.angle_beta   90.00
_cell.angle_gamma   90.00
#
_symmetry.space_group_name_H-M   'P 1'
#
loop_
_entity.id
_entity.type
_entity.pdbx_description
1 polymer ?
#
loop_
_entity_poly.entity_id
_entity_poly.type
_entity_poly.pdbx_seq_one_letter_code
_entity_poly.pdbx_strand_id
1 'polypeptide(L)'
;MTKYLLATALVGLGSAPTIAADLAARPYTKAPALAAVYDWTGFYIGVNAGVGVGRDRTQHQPLPGQNYSLYLQPQGGLGGGQIGYNWQTNSVLGPIVFGVEADIQGAGLSDDRTNLNFAGGLLTNYSQELDWFGTVRGRVGLAKGPVLSYVTAGFAYGNVNTTITQSGPGPVPVTFSTDRTQGGWVVGSGVEAALGGNWTGKIEHLYLNLGNRTDFAGPLFFPSNVNTEIRQNIFRAGLNYRIGGNSNYQPVAAANWSGFYLGGNFGSGYGRDRSALSVLGPFVDTFNLGLDGFIGGVQAGYNWQAANWVFGLEADIQGATLQDDKTCVLGCGLAGVSAAYDATLPWFGTVRGRLGYSVGSTLFYATGGLAYGSIKTKINTNSFVGPVTQSFSHTNTGWTAGAGIETPFSLLGLLGPNWTTKTEYLYVDLGSTSDSFIFGAVPATTTRSVTEHVFRTGINYHFNSPVVAKY
;
A
#
# COMPACT_ATOMS: atom_id res chain seq x y z
N MET A 1 73.34 -1.24 0.19
CA MET A 1 74.41 -0.28 0.62
C MET A 1 73.77 0.63 1.65
N THR A 2 74.17 0.40 2.89
CA THR A 2 74.93 1.26 3.81
C THR A 2 74.07 2.41 4.42
N LYS A 3 73.94 2.70 5.69
CA LYS A 3 74.51 2.30 7.01
C LYS A 3 73.85 3.15 8.08
N TYR A 4 73.58 2.58 9.22
CA TYR A 4 73.57 3.07 10.60
C TYR A 4 73.92 4.53 10.91
N LEU A 5 73.27 5.09 11.93
CA LEU A 5 73.98 5.69 13.06
C LEU A 5 73.05 5.83 14.30
N LEU A 6 73.41 5.16 15.40
CA LEU A 6 73.01 5.37 16.78
C LEU A 6 73.55 6.73 17.28
N ALA A 7 72.77 7.37 18.16
CA ALA A 7 73.35 8.27 19.15
C ALA A 7 72.56 8.17 20.47
N THR A 8 73.18 7.57 21.44
CA THR A 8 72.93 7.54 22.88
C THR A 8 73.28 8.90 23.50
N ALA A 9 72.41 9.42 24.37
CA ALA A 9 72.82 10.42 25.37
C ALA A 9 72.12 10.17 26.72
N LEU A 10 72.99 10.13 27.71
CA LEU A 10 72.84 9.70 29.10
C LEU A 10 72.24 10.81 30.01
N VAL A 11 71.37 10.44 30.97
CA VAL A 11 71.32 10.75 32.40
C VAL A 11 71.30 12.20 32.88
N GLY A 12 70.18 12.50 33.55
CA GLY A 12 70.07 13.56 34.57
C GLY A 12 69.06 13.14 35.64
N LEU A 13 69.53 12.57 36.74
CA LEU A 13 68.75 12.29 37.96
C LEU A 13 68.46 13.61 38.65
N GLY A 14 67.20 14.06 38.59
CA GLY A 14 66.66 15.13 39.43
C GLY A 14 65.54 14.55 40.30
N SER A 15 65.81 14.43 41.61
CA SER A 15 64.81 14.08 42.62
C SER A 15 63.79 15.21 42.76
N ALA A 16 62.60 15.02 42.18
CA ALA A 16 61.42 15.87 42.45
C ALA A 16 60.56 15.23 43.57
N PRO A 17 60.02 15.99 44.51
CA PRO A 17 59.17 15.46 45.57
C PRO A 17 57.87 14.92 44.95
N THR A 18 57.51 13.71 45.34
CA THR A 18 56.20 13.11 45.01
C THR A 18 55.13 13.89 45.76
N ILE A 19 54.48 14.81 45.10
CA ILE A 19 53.16 15.30 45.50
C ILE A 19 52.17 14.16 45.14
N ALA A 20 51.73 13.40 46.12
CA ALA A 20 50.62 12.52 46.00
C ALA A 20 49.39 13.39 45.70
N ALA A 21 49.08 13.56 44.41
CA ALA A 21 47.78 14.13 44.03
C ALA A 21 46.72 13.10 44.41
N ASP A 22 45.96 13.45 45.41
CA ASP A 22 44.71 12.75 45.78
C ASP A 22 43.78 12.87 44.59
N LEU A 23 43.80 11.87 43.70
CA LEU A 23 42.85 11.76 42.60
C LEU A 23 41.49 11.58 43.24
N ALA A 24 40.67 12.65 43.25
CA ALA A 24 39.30 12.57 43.64
C ALA A 24 38.66 11.34 43.01
N ALA A 25 38.13 10.43 43.82
CA ALA A 25 37.48 9.23 43.38
C ALA A 25 36.48 9.60 42.25
N ARG A 26 36.72 9.09 41.03
CA ARG A 26 35.77 9.32 39.95
C ARG A 26 34.40 8.92 40.45
N PRO A 27 33.38 9.80 40.36
CA PRO A 27 32.03 9.44 40.75
C PRO A 27 31.69 8.16 40.04
N TYR A 28 31.30 7.13 40.79
CA TYR A 28 30.84 5.86 40.25
C TYR A 28 29.58 6.15 39.46
N THR A 29 29.73 6.36 38.16
CA THR A 29 28.59 6.43 37.26
C THR A 29 28.05 5.01 37.18
N LYS A 30 26.87 4.80 37.79
CA LYS A 30 26.11 3.55 37.68
C LYS A 30 26.12 3.16 36.22
N ALA A 31 26.65 1.95 35.90
CA ALA A 31 26.61 1.45 34.54
C ALA A 31 25.20 1.64 33.96
N PRO A 32 25.07 2.16 32.73
CA PRO A 32 23.76 2.31 32.12
C PRO A 32 23.02 0.99 32.27
N ALA A 33 21.80 1.02 32.81
CA ALA A 33 20.98 -0.19 32.86
C ALA A 33 20.94 -0.76 31.46
N LEU A 34 21.32 -2.03 31.28
CA LEU A 34 21.21 -2.74 30.01
C LEU A 34 19.78 -2.51 29.52
N ALA A 35 19.64 -1.89 28.38
CA ALA A 35 18.32 -1.64 27.79
C ALA A 35 17.60 -3.00 27.76
N ALA A 36 16.43 -3.08 28.40
CA ALA A 36 15.67 -4.32 28.45
C ALA A 36 15.40 -4.77 27.01
N VAL A 37 15.91 -5.96 26.66
CA VAL A 37 15.67 -6.53 25.33
C VAL A 37 14.17 -6.70 25.18
N TYR A 38 13.59 -6.06 24.16
CA TYR A 38 12.17 -6.20 23.89
C TYR A 38 11.91 -7.62 23.37
N ASP A 39 11.11 -8.39 24.10
CA ASP A 39 10.73 -9.76 23.73
C ASP A 39 9.33 -9.74 23.11
N TRP A 40 9.24 -10.22 21.86
CA TRP A 40 7.99 -10.31 21.11
C TRP A 40 7.16 -11.55 21.43
N THR A 41 7.68 -12.47 22.24
CA THR A 41 6.98 -13.71 22.62
C THR A 41 5.72 -13.42 23.42
N GLY A 42 4.62 -14.09 23.08
CA GLY A 42 3.38 -14.04 23.84
C GLY A 42 2.13 -13.87 22.98
N PHE A 43 0.98 -14.01 23.65
CA PHE A 43 -0.34 -13.76 23.06
C PHE A 43 -0.58 -12.25 22.89
N TYR A 44 -1.38 -11.92 21.88
CA TYR A 44 -1.91 -10.58 21.69
C TYR A 44 -3.33 -10.63 21.11
N ILE A 45 -4.10 -9.60 21.43
CA ILE A 45 -5.37 -9.29 20.80
C ILE A 45 -5.29 -7.87 20.24
N GLY A 46 -6.03 -7.60 19.20
CA GLY A 46 -5.97 -6.27 18.59
C GLY A 46 -7.17 -5.94 17.75
N VAL A 47 -7.20 -4.68 17.34
CA VAL A 47 -8.15 -4.13 16.38
C VAL A 47 -7.41 -3.53 15.21
N ASN A 48 -8.05 -3.48 14.07
CA ASN A 48 -7.50 -2.83 12.90
C ASN A 48 -8.58 -2.14 12.07
N ALA A 49 -8.17 -1.17 11.28
CA ALA A 49 -8.99 -0.51 10.29
C ALA A 49 -8.14 -0.18 9.06
N GLY A 50 -8.80 -0.07 7.92
CA GLY A 50 -8.09 0.19 6.69
C GLY A 50 -8.99 0.33 5.48
N VAL A 51 -8.39 0.13 4.32
CA VAL A 51 -9.06 0.19 3.02
C VAL A 51 -8.66 -1.00 2.17
N GLY A 52 -9.59 -1.43 1.30
CA GLY A 52 -9.35 -2.47 0.33
C GLY A 52 -9.57 -1.96 -1.09
N VAL A 53 -8.80 -2.54 -2.03
CA VAL A 53 -8.90 -2.30 -3.47
C VAL A 53 -8.84 -3.62 -4.21
N GLY A 54 -9.93 -3.95 -4.89
CA GLY A 54 -10.05 -5.17 -5.68
C GLY A 54 -9.64 -4.99 -7.14
N ARG A 55 -9.30 -6.12 -7.76
CA ARG A 55 -9.23 -6.28 -9.21
C ARG A 55 -9.85 -7.62 -9.57
N ASP A 56 -11.17 -7.64 -9.59
CA ASP A 56 -11.97 -8.83 -9.76
C ASP A 56 -12.30 -9.01 -11.23
N ARG A 57 -11.96 -10.17 -11.78
CA ARG A 57 -12.23 -10.49 -13.18
C ARG A 57 -13.53 -11.26 -13.29
N THR A 58 -14.50 -10.69 -14.01
CA THR A 58 -15.75 -11.37 -14.35
C THR A 58 -15.77 -11.69 -15.84
N GLN A 59 -16.00 -12.95 -16.18
CA GLN A 59 -16.18 -13.42 -17.54
C GLN A 59 -17.63 -13.89 -17.69
N HIS A 60 -18.31 -13.38 -18.70
CA HIS A 60 -19.71 -13.67 -18.97
C HIS A 60 -19.93 -13.82 -20.46
N GLN A 61 -20.76 -14.79 -20.88
CA GLN A 61 -21.14 -15.05 -22.27
C GLN A 61 -22.63 -14.77 -22.47
N PRO A 62 -23.07 -13.50 -22.59
CA PRO A 62 -24.47 -13.18 -22.69
C PRO A 62 -25.12 -13.63 -24.01
N LEU A 63 -24.33 -13.85 -25.05
CA LEU A 63 -24.80 -14.34 -26.36
C LEU A 63 -23.81 -15.37 -26.91
N PRO A 64 -24.28 -16.35 -27.73
CA PRO A 64 -23.39 -17.31 -28.38
C PRO A 64 -22.31 -16.62 -29.22
N GLY A 65 -21.05 -16.96 -28.97
CA GLY A 65 -19.89 -16.37 -29.61
C GLY A 65 -19.39 -15.03 -29.02
N GLN A 66 -20.06 -14.48 -28.02
CA GLN A 66 -19.63 -13.26 -27.33
C GLN A 66 -19.06 -13.60 -25.96
N ASN A 67 -17.77 -13.35 -25.78
CA ASN A 67 -17.10 -13.48 -24.49
C ASN A 67 -16.82 -12.08 -23.93
N TYR A 68 -17.52 -11.67 -22.89
CA TYR A 68 -17.19 -10.46 -22.16
C TYR A 68 -16.25 -10.78 -21.01
N SER A 69 -15.15 -10.05 -20.95
CA SER A 69 -14.28 -10.02 -19.79
C SER A 69 -14.29 -8.59 -19.26
N LEU A 70 -14.79 -8.42 -18.06
CA LEU A 70 -14.80 -7.12 -17.39
C LEU A 70 -14.04 -7.21 -16.07
N TYR A 71 -13.47 -6.10 -15.67
CA TYR A 71 -12.84 -5.96 -14.36
C TYR A 71 -13.74 -5.08 -13.49
N LEU A 72 -14.13 -5.63 -12.36
CA LEU A 72 -14.69 -4.88 -11.24
C LEU A 72 -13.54 -4.54 -10.29
N GLN A 73 -13.63 -3.37 -9.68
CA GLN A 73 -12.62 -2.89 -8.74
C GLN A 73 -13.27 -2.46 -7.43
N PRO A 74 -13.78 -3.43 -6.64
CA PRO A 74 -14.39 -3.13 -5.36
C PRO A 74 -13.43 -2.36 -4.48
N GLN A 75 -13.87 -1.20 -3.98
CA GLN A 75 -13.10 -0.35 -3.07
C GLN A 75 -13.95 0.02 -1.88
N GLY A 76 -13.31 0.18 -0.71
CA GLY A 76 -14.02 0.64 0.47
C GLY A 76 -13.22 0.51 1.74
N GLY A 77 -13.86 0.92 2.83
CA GLY A 77 -13.32 0.80 4.17
C GLY A 77 -13.51 -0.61 4.74
N LEU A 78 -12.66 -0.96 5.68
CA LEU A 78 -12.76 -2.19 6.45
C LEU A 78 -12.34 -1.96 7.90
N GLY A 79 -12.79 -2.83 8.80
CA GLY A 79 -12.39 -2.83 10.19
C GLY A 79 -12.71 -4.13 10.88
N GLY A 80 -11.89 -4.51 11.86
CA GLY A 80 -12.06 -5.78 12.52
C GLY A 80 -11.16 -6.04 13.69
N GLY A 81 -11.14 -7.30 14.12
CA GLY A 81 -10.36 -7.78 15.24
C GLY A 81 -9.38 -8.87 14.83
N GLN A 82 -8.34 -9.00 15.64
CA GLN A 82 -7.29 -10.00 15.44
C GLN A 82 -6.81 -10.58 16.76
N ILE A 83 -6.36 -11.83 16.71
CA ILE A 83 -5.70 -12.51 17.81
C ILE A 83 -4.50 -13.27 17.26
N GLY A 84 -3.43 -13.36 18.04
CA GLY A 84 -2.26 -14.12 17.62
C GLY A 84 -1.31 -14.45 18.75
N TYR A 85 -0.30 -15.23 18.38
CA TYR A 85 0.80 -15.61 19.26
C TYR A 85 2.14 -15.52 18.53
N ASN A 86 3.14 -14.98 19.19
CA ASN A 86 4.51 -14.90 18.70
C ASN A 86 5.47 -15.74 19.52
N TRP A 87 6.51 -16.24 18.84
CA TRP A 87 7.70 -16.84 19.41
C TRP A 87 8.94 -16.12 18.91
N GLN A 88 9.73 -15.59 19.80
CA GLN A 88 11.02 -14.98 19.45
C GLN A 88 12.16 -15.96 19.72
N THR A 89 13.10 -16.05 18.79
CA THR A 89 14.33 -16.81 18.93
C THR A 89 15.51 -15.98 18.42
N ASN A 90 16.70 -16.27 18.92
CA ASN A 90 17.92 -15.59 18.47
C ASN A 90 18.52 -16.29 17.26
N SER A 91 19.00 -15.52 16.31
CA SER A 91 19.75 -16.01 15.15
C SER A 91 21.01 -15.19 14.90
N VAL A 92 21.83 -15.62 13.95
CA VAL A 92 23.03 -14.87 13.51
C VAL A 92 22.68 -13.53 12.85
N LEU A 93 21.47 -13.39 12.34
CA LEU A 93 20.94 -12.14 11.74
C LEU A 93 20.24 -11.23 12.76
N GLY A 94 20.20 -11.62 14.03
CA GLY A 94 19.45 -10.96 15.08
C GLY A 94 18.22 -11.79 15.50
N PRO A 95 17.37 -11.25 16.40
CA PRO A 95 16.14 -11.93 16.84
C PRO A 95 15.17 -12.13 15.70
N ILE A 96 14.73 -13.37 15.51
CA ILE A 96 13.66 -13.75 14.56
C ILE A 96 12.39 -14.00 15.36
N VAL A 97 11.27 -13.53 14.84
CA VAL A 97 9.93 -13.76 15.40
C VAL A 97 9.14 -14.61 14.43
N PHE A 98 8.65 -15.73 14.90
CA PHE A 98 7.62 -16.53 14.24
C PHE A 98 6.29 -16.27 14.92
N GLY A 99 5.20 -16.31 14.20
CA GLY A 99 3.88 -16.13 14.81
C GLY A 99 2.77 -16.71 13.98
N VAL A 100 1.63 -16.87 14.66
CA VAL A 100 0.35 -17.19 14.02
C VAL A 100 -0.64 -16.08 14.36
N GLU A 101 -1.46 -15.70 13.41
CA GLU A 101 -2.49 -14.65 13.57
C GLU A 101 -3.78 -15.10 12.87
N ALA A 102 -4.90 -14.90 13.55
CA ALA A 102 -6.23 -15.03 12.96
C ALA A 102 -6.97 -13.71 13.09
N ASP A 103 -7.69 -13.33 12.05
CA ASP A 103 -8.48 -12.09 12.03
C ASP A 103 -9.80 -12.25 11.30
N ILE A 104 -10.74 -11.35 11.62
CA ILE A 104 -12.00 -11.17 10.91
C ILE A 104 -12.28 -9.69 10.74
N GLN A 105 -12.76 -9.32 9.55
CA GLN A 105 -13.02 -7.96 9.11
C GLN A 105 -14.45 -7.82 8.60
N GLY A 106 -15.19 -6.81 9.06
CA GLY A 106 -16.29 -6.25 8.29
C GLY A 106 -15.73 -5.37 7.19
N ALA A 107 -16.26 -5.47 5.99
CA ALA A 107 -15.78 -4.74 4.83
C ALA A 107 -16.94 -4.18 4.03
N GLY A 108 -16.77 -2.99 3.46
CA GLY A 108 -17.71 -2.37 2.54
C GLY A 108 -17.04 -2.19 1.17
N LEU A 109 -16.44 -3.27 0.64
CA LEU A 109 -15.75 -3.22 -0.64
C LEU A 109 -16.74 -3.51 -1.75
N SER A 110 -17.07 -2.50 -2.56
CA SER A 110 -18.05 -2.64 -3.64
C SER A 110 -17.64 -1.93 -4.92
N ASP A 111 -18.10 -2.44 -6.05
CA ASP A 111 -18.04 -1.78 -7.35
C ASP A 111 -19.24 -2.22 -8.21
N ASP A 112 -19.70 -1.32 -9.07
CA ASP A 112 -20.75 -1.56 -10.04
C ASP A 112 -20.34 -1.10 -11.44
N ARG A 113 -20.90 -1.80 -12.44
CA ARG A 113 -20.58 -1.61 -13.84
C ARG A 113 -21.78 -1.76 -14.71
N THR A 114 -21.93 -0.84 -15.63
CA THR A 114 -22.94 -0.92 -16.67
C THR A 114 -22.29 -1.13 -18.03
N ASN A 115 -22.71 -2.16 -18.74
CA ASN A 115 -22.30 -2.45 -20.11
C ASN A 115 -23.50 -2.38 -21.04
N LEU A 116 -23.38 -1.62 -22.13
CA LEU A 116 -24.40 -1.49 -23.15
C LEU A 116 -24.04 -2.39 -24.36
N ASN A 117 -24.88 -3.38 -24.61
CA ASN A 117 -24.79 -4.19 -25.83
C ASN A 117 -25.67 -3.59 -26.93
N PHE A 118 -25.04 -2.95 -27.91
CA PHE A 118 -25.75 -2.31 -29.03
C PHE A 118 -26.53 -3.29 -29.91
N ALA A 119 -26.02 -4.51 -30.11
CA ALA A 119 -26.63 -5.49 -31.00
C ALA A 119 -28.00 -5.99 -30.56
N GLY A 120 -28.30 -5.88 -29.26
CA GLY A 120 -29.56 -6.33 -28.67
C GLY A 120 -30.32 -5.26 -27.88
N GLY A 121 -29.82 -4.03 -27.77
CA GLY A 121 -30.39 -3.01 -26.90
C GLY A 121 -30.38 -3.43 -25.43
N LEU A 122 -29.46 -4.34 -25.05
CA LEU A 122 -29.39 -4.93 -23.73
C LEU A 122 -28.40 -4.14 -22.86
N LEU A 123 -28.90 -3.61 -21.76
CA LEU A 123 -28.10 -3.00 -20.71
C LEU A 123 -27.84 -4.03 -19.61
N THR A 124 -26.58 -4.32 -19.31
CA THR A 124 -26.21 -5.24 -18.23
C THR A 124 -25.45 -4.50 -17.16
N ASN A 125 -25.99 -4.48 -15.94
CA ASN A 125 -25.32 -3.98 -14.75
C ASN A 125 -24.72 -5.15 -13.99
N TYR A 126 -23.43 -5.03 -13.65
CA TYR A 126 -22.69 -5.96 -12.79
C TYR A 126 -22.37 -5.25 -11.50
N SER A 127 -22.73 -5.83 -10.37
CA SER A 127 -22.36 -5.35 -9.04
C SER A 127 -21.68 -6.46 -8.27
N GLN A 128 -20.65 -6.11 -7.53
CA GLN A 128 -19.92 -7.04 -6.67
C GLN A 128 -19.56 -6.39 -5.35
N GLU A 129 -19.76 -7.14 -4.28
CA GLU A 129 -19.51 -6.72 -2.91
C GLU A 129 -18.75 -7.79 -2.14
N LEU A 130 -17.80 -7.39 -1.30
CA LEU A 130 -17.16 -8.19 -0.27
C LEU A 130 -17.56 -7.62 1.08
N ASP A 131 -18.49 -8.31 1.77
CA ASP A 131 -19.11 -7.79 3.00
C ASP A 131 -18.26 -8.02 4.23
N TRP A 132 -17.59 -9.18 4.27
CA TRP A 132 -16.65 -9.54 5.32
C TRP A 132 -15.65 -10.58 4.83
N PHE A 133 -14.50 -10.61 5.45
CA PHE A 133 -13.49 -11.64 5.24
C PHE A 133 -12.72 -11.93 6.51
N GLY A 134 -12.07 -13.09 6.56
CA GLY A 134 -11.17 -13.47 7.63
C GLY A 134 -9.92 -14.15 7.09
N THR A 135 -8.88 -14.18 7.91
CA THR A 135 -7.63 -14.84 7.55
C THR A 135 -7.07 -15.64 8.72
N VAL A 136 -6.35 -16.73 8.40
CA VAL A 136 -5.49 -17.47 9.34
C VAL A 136 -4.11 -17.56 8.73
N ARG A 137 -3.11 -16.97 9.38
CA ARG A 137 -1.80 -16.72 8.77
C ARG A 137 -0.65 -17.08 9.70
N GLY A 138 0.42 -17.62 9.10
CA GLY A 138 1.74 -17.62 9.69
C GLY A 138 2.45 -16.29 9.41
N ARG A 139 3.30 -15.84 10.32
CA ARG A 139 4.19 -14.70 10.10
C ARG A 139 5.61 -15.01 10.51
N VAL A 140 6.59 -14.45 9.79
CA VAL A 140 8.00 -14.50 10.14
C VAL A 140 8.61 -13.12 9.93
N GLY A 141 9.39 -12.66 10.90
CA GLY A 141 9.97 -11.32 10.86
C GLY A 141 11.29 -11.21 11.62
N LEU A 142 11.98 -10.12 11.33
CA LEU A 142 13.20 -9.71 12.01
C LEU A 142 12.84 -8.61 13.03
N ALA A 143 13.21 -8.84 14.28
CA ALA A 143 13.03 -7.86 15.35
C ALA A 143 14.32 -7.06 15.57
N LYS A 144 14.19 -5.73 15.56
CA LYS A 144 15.24 -4.82 15.99
C LYS A 144 14.75 -4.04 17.22
N GLY A 145 14.99 -4.63 18.40
CA GLY A 145 14.42 -4.10 19.64
C GLY A 145 12.89 -4.03 19.56
N PRO A 146 12.30 -2.84 19.76
CA PRO A 146 10.85 -2.66 19.79
C PRO A 146 10.18 -2.60 18.41
N VAL A 147 10.90 -2.88 17.32
CA VAL A 147 10.38 -2.86 15.94
C VAL A 147 10.49 -4.24 15.33
N LEU A 148 9.42 -4.73 14.74
CA LEU A 148 9.30 -5.99 14.02
C LEU A 148 8.89 -5.72 12.58
N SER A 149 9.76 -6.07 11.62
CA SER A 149 9.42 -6.12 10.20
C SER A 149 9.14 -7.57 9.81
N TYR A 150 8.01 -7.87 9.17
CA TYR A 150 7.57 -9.23 8.92
C TYR A 150 6.91 -9.43 7.56
N VAL A 151 6.93 -10.66 7.11
CA VAL A 151 6.10 -11.18 6.03
C VAL A 151 5.10 -12.18 6.60
N THR A 152 3.97 -12.35 5.94
CA THR A 152 2.90 -13.23 6.38
C THR A 152 2.25 -13.93 5.20
N ALA A 153 1.79 -15.15 5.43
CA ALA A 153 1.06 -15.93 4.43
C ALA A 153 0.10 -16.91 5.12
N GLY A 154 -0.98 -17.27 4.43
CA GLY A 154 -1.95 -18.19 4.98
C GLY A 154 -3.19 -18.39 4.16
N PHE A 155 -4.24 -18.78 4.82
CA PHE A 155 -5.57 -19.00 4.28
C PHE A 155 -6.44 -17.77 4.47
N ALA A 156 -7.26 -17.45 3.46
CA ALA A 156 -8.26 -16.39 3.50
C ALA A 156 -9.64 -16.96 3.16
N TYR A 157 -10.69 -16.39 3.71
CA TYR A 157 -12.08 -16.69 3.39
C TYR A 157 -12.92 -15.44 3.52
N GLY A 158 -13.99 -15.33 2.70
CA GLY A 158 -14.82 -14.14 2.71
C GLY A 158 -16.14 -14.34 1.99
N ASN A 159 -17.11 -13.49 2.30
CA ASN A 159 -18.42 -13.48 1.69
C ASN A 159 -18.44 -12.55 0.49
N VAL A 160 -18.71 -13.11 -0.68
CA VAL A 160 -18.79 -12.39 -1.94
C VAL A 160 -20.23 -12.42 -2.44
N ASN A 161 -20.79 -11.24 -2.64
CA ASN A 161 -22.09 -11.03 -3.26
C ASN A 161 -21.90 -10.51 -4.68
N THR A 162 -22.45 -11.22 -5.67
CA THR A 162 -22.41 -10.83 -7.08
C THR A 162 -23.82 -10.73 -7.62
N THR A 163 -24.17 -9.55 -8.16
CA THR A 163 -25.48 -9.28 -8.76
C THR A 163 -25.31 -8.86 -10.22
N ILE A 164 -26.08 -9.48 -11.12
CA ILE A 164 -26.12 -9.14 -12.53
C ILE A 164 -27.58 -8.83 -12.89
N THR A 165 -27.83 -7.60 -13.32
CA THR A 165 -29.15 -7.14 -13.75
C THR A 165 -29.12 -6.82 -15.23
N GLN A 166 -29.99 -7.46 -16.01
CA GLN A 166 -30.15 -7.21 -17.44
C GLN A 166 -31.47 -6.49 -17.69
N SER A 167 -31.38 -5.34 -18.36
CA SER A 167 -32.52 -4.56 -18.85
C SER A 167 -32.49 -4.57 -20.39
N GLY A 168 -33.58 -4.99 -21.00
CA GLY A 168 -33.71 -5.11 -22.47
C GLY A 168 -35.05 -4.50 -22.94
N PRO A 169 -35.48 -4.85 -24.18
CA PRO A 169 -36.74 -4.38 -24.72
C PRO A 169 -37.99 -4.90 -23.99
N GLY A 170 -37.82 -5.79 -23.00
CA GLY A 170 -38.89 -6.31 -22.16
C GLY A 170 -39.31 -5.32 -21.04
N PRO A 171 -40.55 -5.49 -20.47
CA PRO A 171 -41.11 -4.55 -19.50
C PRO A 171 -40.45 -4.60 -18.11
N VAL A 172 -39.67 -5.63 -17.78
CA VAL A 172 -39.07 -5.86 -16.45
C VAL A 172 -37.64 -6.30 -16.57
N PRO A 173 -36.73 -5.69 -15.81
CA PRO A 173 -35.34 -6.18 -15.70
C PRO A 173 -35.29 -7.60 -15.11
N VAL A 174 -34.32 -8.38 -15.54
CA VAL A 174 -34.06 -9.73 -15.02
C VAL A 174 -32.77 -9.69 -14.20
N THR A 175 -32.82 -10.24 -13.00
CA THR A 175 -31.69 -10.21 -12.05
C THR A 175 -31.25 -11.61 -11.66
N PHE A 176 -29.96 -11.83 -11.69
CA PHE A 176 -29.28 -12.95 -11.08
C PHE A 176 -28.45 -12.44 -9.90
N SER A 177 -28.58 -13.07 -8.74
CA SER A 177 -27.79 -12.76 -7.55
C SER A 177 -27.26 -14.04 -6.91
N THR A 178 -26.03 -13.98 -6.43
CA THR A 178 -25.40 -15.05 -5.66
C THR A 178 -24.64 -14.45 -4.48
N ASP A 179 -24.87 -15.04 -3.31
CA ASP A 179 -24.24 -14.65 -2.04
C ASP A 179 -23.56 -15.88 -1.46
N ARG A 180 -22.22 -15.89 -1.35
CA ARG A 180 -21.47 -17.08 -0.96
C ARG A 180 -20.14 -16.79 -0.31
N THR A 181 -19.79 -17.63 0.67
CA THR A 181 -18.46 -17.67 1.26
C THR A 181 -17.50 -18.44 0.34
N GLN A 182 -16.39 -17.82 0.01
CA GLN A 182 -15.30 -18.40 -0.78
C GLN A 182 -14.02 -18.46 0.05
N GLY A 183 -13.16 -19.46 -0.23
CA GLY A 183 -11.86 -19.63 0.40
C GLY A 183 -10.74 -19.48 -0.61
N GLY A 184 -9.56 -19.08 -0.10
CA GLY A 184 -8.38 -18.90 -0.92
C GLY A 184 -7.14 -18.68 -0.08
N TRP A 185 -6.21 -17.90 -0.56
CA TRP A 185 -4.94 -17.66 0.10
C TRP A 185 -4.65 -16.16 0.27
N VAL A 186 -3.74 -15.85 1.20
CA VAL A 186 -3.31 -14.50 1.50
C VAL A 186 -1.80 -14.47 1.70
N VAL A 187 -1.16 -13.41 1.19
CA VAL A 187 0.23 -13.06 1.48
C VAL A 187 0.32 -11.59 1.80
N GLY A 188 1.33 -11.20 2.56
CA GLY A 188 1.51 -9.79 2.90
C GLY A 188 2.78 -9.50 3.65
N SER A 189 2.93 -8.23 4.02
CA SER A 189 4.04 -7.72 4.80
C SER A 189 3.61 -6.57 5.69
N GLY A 190 4.35 -6.34 6.76
CA GLY A 190 4.04 -5.25 7.68
C GLY A 190 5.20 -4.88 8.58
N VAL A 191 5.00 -3.77 9.25
CA VAL A 191 5.87 -3.28 10.32
C VAL A 191 5.03 -3.08 11.56
N GLU A 192 5.48 -3.62 12.69
CA GLU A 192 4.87 -3.47 14.01
C GLU A 192 5.88 -2.85 14.98
N ALA A 193 5.48 -1.89 15.78
CA ALA A 193 6.37 -1.23 16.73
C ALA A 193 5.68 -1.03 18.08
N ALA A 194 6.48 -1.17 19.16
CA ALA A 194 6.00 -0.96 20.52
C ALA A 194 5.67 0.51 20.78
N LEU A 195 4.52 0.76 21.39
CA LEU A 195 4.03 2.08 21.80
C LEU A 195 4.32 2.37 23.29
N GLY A 196 4.70 1.36 24.05
CA GLY A 196 4.92 1.41 25.48
C GLY A 196 3.97 0.48 26.25
N GLY A 197 4.41 0.03 27.43
CA GLY A 197 3.70 -1.02 28.14
C GLY A 197 3.49 -2.25 27.27
N ASN A 198 2.24 -2.70 27.17
CA ASN A 198 1.87 -3.87 26.36
C ASN A 198 1.30 -3.52 24.97
N TRP A 199 1.29 -2.24 24.58
CA TRP A 199 0.71 -1.82 23.33
C TRP A 199 1.71 -1.80 22.19
N THR A 200 1.27 -2.28 21.00
CA THR A 200 2.00 -2.14 19.73
C THR A 200 1.09 -1.56 18.66
N GLY A 201 1.68 -0.81 17.73
CA GLY A 201 1.01 -0.32 16.53
C GLY A 201 1.61 -0.96 15.29
N LYS A 202 0.78 -1.33 14.32
CA LYS A 202 1.22 -1.92 13.05
C LYS A 202 0.60 -1.25 11.84
N ILE A 203 1.32 -1.29 10.71
CA ILE A 203 0.79 -1.08 9.36
C ILE A 203 1.10 -2.32 8.55
N GLU A 204 0.15 -2.73 7.71
CA GLU A 204 0.21 -4.00 6.99
C GLU A 204 -0.44 -3.87 5.62
N HIS A 205 0.18 -4.50 4.63
CA HIS A 205 -0.40 -4.75 3.32
C HIS A 205 -0.63 -6.24 3.15
N LEU A 206 -1.84 -6.62 2.72
CA LEU A 206 -2.22 -7.99 2.40
C LEU A 206 -2.74 -8.06 0.97
N TYR A 207 -2.31 -9.06 0.25
CA TYR A 207 -2.91 -9.48 -1.01
C TYR A 207 -3.71 -10.74 -0.77
N LEU A 208 -5.03 -10.67 -1.00
CA LEU A 208 -5.97 -11.77 -0.90
C LEU A 208 -6.37 -12.25 -2.28
N ASN A 209 -6.40 -13.56 -2.48
CA ASN A 209 -7.00 -14.21 -3.64
C ASN A 209 -7.99 -15.26 -3.15
N LEU A 210 -9.29 -15.00 -3.32
CA LEU A 210 -10.36 -15.90 -2.91
C LEU A 210 -10.73 -16.92 -4.01
N GLY A 211 -9.88 -17.05 -5.04
CA GLY A 211 -10.00 -18.06 -6.09
C GLY A 211 -10.98 -17.69 -7.20
N ASN A 212 -11.23 -18.67 -8.03
CA ASN A 212 -12.15 -18.61 -9.17
C ASN A 212 -13.44 -19.35 -8.86
N ARG A 213 -14.56 -18.79 -9.33
CA ARG A 213 -15.84 -19.45 -9.24
C ARG A 213 -16.65 -19.29 -10.51
N THR A 214 -17.37 -20.33 -10.90
CA THR A 214 -18.33 -20.31 -11.99
C THR A 214 -19.73 -20.57 -11.45
N ASP A 215 -20.66 -19.65 -11.70
CA ASP A 215 -22.07 -19.76 -11.38
C ASP A 215 -22.90 -19.73 -12.66
N PHE A 216 -24.01 -20.49 -12.70
CA PHE A 216 -24.93 -20.46 -13.81
C PHE A 216 -26.02 -19.43 -13.61
N ALA A 217 -25.99 -18.38 -14.40
CA ALA A 217 -26.96 -17.28 -14.38
C ALA A 217 -28.20 -17.61 -15.23
N GLY A 218 -29.02 -18.56 -14.78
CA GLY A 218 -30.20 -19.07 -15.46
C GLY A 218 -31.34 -18.07 -15.67
N PRO A 219 -31.59 -17.14 -14.72
CA PRO A 219 -32.67 -16.16 -14.87
C PRO A 219 -32.45 -15.07 -15.89
N LEU A 220 -31.21 -14.84 -16.37
CA LEU A 220 -30.90 -13.78 -17.33
C LEU A 220 -31.57 -14.03 -18.69
N PHE A 221 -31.78 -12.96 -19.49
CA PHE A 221 -32.35 -13.07 -20.86
C PHE A 221 -31.56 -14.05 -21.72
N PHE A 222 -30.25 -14.14 -21.48
CA PHE A 222 -29.37 -15.13 -22.11
C PHE A 222 -28.69 -15.92 -21.00
N PRO A 223 -29.26 -17.06 -20.56
CA PRO A 223 -28.69 -17.91 -19.53
C PRO A 223 -27.29 -18.35 -19.92
N SER A 224 -26.32 -18.16 -19.01
CA SER A 224 -24.93 -18.45 -19.29
C SER A 224 -24.12 -18.62 -18.01
N ASN A 225 -22.92 -19.17 -18.16
CA ASN A 225 -21.96 -19.23 -17.07
C ASN A 225 -21.30 -17.87 -16.83
N VAL A 226 -21.22 -17.50 -15.57
CA VAL A 226 -20.46 -16.34 -15.09
C VAL A 226 -19.30 -16.84 -14.27
N ASN A 227 -18.07 -16.58 -14.72
CA ASN A 227 -16.86 -16.91 -13.99
C ASN A 227 -16.33 -15.65 -13.32
N THR A 228 -16.12 -15.70 -12.00
CA THR A 228 -15.64 -14.57 -11.21
C THR A 228 -14.39 -14.97 -10.45
N GLU A 229 -13.33 -14.18 -10.58
CA GLU A 229 -12.07 -14.31 -9.84
C GLU A 229 -11.93 -13.11 -8.90
N ILE A 230 -11.73 -13.35 -7.59
CA ILE A 230 -11.71 -12.33 -6.55
C ILE A 230 -10.28 -12.10 -6.07
N ARG A 231 -9.79 -10.87 -6.24
CA ARG A 231 -8.45 -10.42 -5.82
C ARG A 231 -8.53 -9.08 -5.11
N GLN A 232 -7.99 -9.00 -3.91
CA GLN A 232 -8.07 -7.78 -3.08
C GLN A 232 -6.70 -7.40 -2.54
N ASN A 233 -6.35 -6.12 -2.62
CA ASN A 233 -5.25 -5.50 -1.90
C ASN A 233 -5.81 -4.78 -0.68
N ILE A 234 -5.35 -5.15 0.50
CA ILE A 234 -5.82 -4.62 1.78
C ILE A 234 -4.67 -3.84 2.42
N PHE A 235 -4.94 -2.59 2.75
CA PHE A 235 -4.02 -1.71 3.49
C PHE A 235 -4.66 -1.38 4.82
N ARG A 236 -4.00 -1.74 5.93
CA ARG A 236 -4.57 -1.55 7.25
C ARG A 236 -3.56 -1.11 8.29
N ALA A 237 -4.01 -0.31 9.25
CA ALA A 237 -3.32 -0.01 10.49
C ALA A 237 -4.00 -0.74 11.64
N GLY A 238 -3.25 -1.17 12.63
CA GLY A 238 -3.76 -1.90 13.77
C GLY A 238 -3.08 -1.55 15.08
N LEU A 239 -3.82 -1.78 16.15
CA LEU A 239 -3.32 -1.71 17.53
C LEU A 239 -3.45 -3.09 18.16
N ASN A 240 -2.38 -3.59 18.76
CA ASN A 240 -2.36 -4.83 19.51
C ASN A 240 -2.08 -4.56 20.98
N TYR A 241 -2.74 -5.31 21.84
CA TYR A 241 -2.44 -5.43 23.27
C TYR A 241 -1.87 -6.81 23.56
N ARG A 242 -0.65 -6.86 24.07
CA ARG A 242 0.08 -8.09 24.39
C ARG A 242 -0.31 -8.60 25.76
N ILE A 243 -0.79 -9.85 25.84
CA ILE A 243 -1.21 -10.49 27.08
C ILE A 243 0.01 -11.24 27.65
N GLY A 244 0.38 -10.93 28.89
CA GLY A 244 1.55 -11.54 29.56
C GLY A 244 2.89 -11.06 28.99
N GLY A 245 2.91 -10.03 28.17
CA GLY A 245 4.13 -9.40 27.66
C GLY A 245 4.91 -8.67 28.74
N ASN A 246 6.11 -8.21 28.41
CA ASN A 246 6.96 -7.44 29.34
C ASN A 246 6.36 -6.04 29.51
N SER A 247 5.42 -5.91 30.47
CA SER A 247 4.71 -4.67 30.80
C SER A 247 5.64 -3.52 31.27
N ASN A 248 6.92 -3.83 31.50
CA ASN A 248 7.92 -2.87 31.96
C ASN A 248 8.66 -2.16 30.81
N TYR A 249 8.33 -2.47 29.54
CA TYR A 249 8.93 -1.72 28.45
C TYR A 249 8.47 -0.27 28.50
N GLN A 250 9.41 0.60 28.81
CA GLN A 250 9.24 2.05 28.69
C GLN A 250 10.05 2.48 27.45
N PRO A 251 9.43 3.18 26.51
CA PRO A 251 10.18 3.77 25.43
C PRO A 251 11.28 4.68 25.99
N VAL A 252 12.48 4.53 25.51
CA VAL A 252 13.56 5.50 25.77
C VAL A 252 13.13 6.90 25.32
N ALA A 253 13.85 7.93 25.75
CA ALA A 253 13.57 9.30 25.32
C ALA A 253 13.40 9.38 23.81
N ALA A 254 12.46 10.22 23.35
CA ALA A 254 12.19 10.40 21.93
C ALA A 254 13.47 10.73 21.17
N ALA A 255 13.69 10.09 20.05
CA ALA A 255 14.78 10.43 19.15
C ALA A 255 14.57 11.85 18.58
N ASN A 256 15.65 12.50 18.19
CA ASN A 256 15.59 13.80 17.55
C ASN A 256 15.32 13.62 16.05
N TRP A 257 14.14 14.01 15.60
CA TRP A 257 13.68 13.96 14.21
C TRP A 257 13.85 15.28 13.48
N SER A 258 14.28 16.36 14.17
CA SER A 258 14.39 17.70 13.56
C SER A 258 15.48 17.75 12.51
N GLY A 259 15.21 18.46 11.41
CA GLY A 259 16.19 18.75 10.37
C GLY A 259 15.79 18.23 9.01
N PHE A 260 16.68 18.50 8.04
CA PHE A 260 16.54 18.02 6.66
C PHE A 260 16.81 16.53 6.53
N TYR A 261 16.09 15.89 5.62
CA TYR A 261 16.36 14.54 5.19
C TYR A 261 16.17 14.39 3.68
N LEU A 262 16.88 13.44 3.11
CA LEU A 262 16.79 13.02 1.71
C LEU A 262 16.70 11.50 1.67
N GLY A 263 15.89 10.97 0.79
CA GLY A 263 15.69 9.54 0.71
C GLY A 263 15.25 9.02 -0.65
N GLY A 264 15.25 7.71 -0.75
CA GLY A 264 14.69 6.96 -1.86
C GLY A 264 13.63 5.99 -1.38
N ASN A 265 12.69 5.68 -2.23
CA ASN A 265 11.64 4.72 -1.95
C ASN A 265 11.29 3.87 -3.17
N PHE A 266 10.70 2.73 -2.90
CA PHE A 266 10.08 1.88 -3.90
C PHE A 266 8.85 1.18 -3.32
N GLY A 267 7.96 0.72 -4.19
CA GLY A 267 6.74 0.06 -3.77
C GLY A 267 5.87 -0.34 -4.93
N SER A 268 4.59 -0.50 -4.65
CA SER A 268 3.55 -0.82 -5.62
C SER A 268 2.40 0.17 -5.52
N GLY A 269 1.77 0.43 -6.66
CA GLY A 269 0.51 1.15 -6.76
C GLY A 269 -0.59 0.22 -7.27
N TYR A 270 -1.80 0.46 -6.76
CA TYR A 270 -3.02 -0.25 -7.15
C TYR A 270 -4.09 0.80 -7.37
N GLY A 271 -4.33 1.12 -8.63
CA GLY A 271 -5.17 2.23 -9.01
C GLY A 271 -6.46 1.85 -9.68
N ARG A 272 -7.35 2.81 -9.72
CA ARG A 272 -8.59 2.75 -10.50
C ARG A 272 -8.70 3.99 -11.37
N ASP A 273 -8.72 3.79 -12.68
CA ASP A 273 -9.20 4.77 -13.65
C ASP A 273 -10.66 4.45 -13.96
N ARG A 274 -11.59 5.16 -13.32
CA ARG A 274 -13.00 5.04 -13.60
C ARG A 274 -13.34 5.88 -14.81
N SER A 275 -13.61 5.22 -15.93
CA SER A 275 -13.87 5.84 -17.21
C SER A 275 -15.32 5.67 -17.64
N ALA A 276 -15.90 6.73 -18.22
CA ALA A 276 -17.19 6.74 -18.87
C ALA A 276 -17.01 7.22 -20.30
N LEU A 277 -17.44 6.41 -21.27
CA LEU A 277 -17.45 6.74 -22.68
C LEU A 277 -18.88 7.06 -23.12
N SER A 278 -19.12 8.29 -23.54
CA SER A 278 -20.39 8.75 -24.12
C SER A 278 -20.26 8.90 -25.63
N VAL A 279 -21.18 8.27 -26.37
CA VAL A 279 -21.29 8.38 -27.83
C VAL A 279 -22.70 8.80 -28.17
N LEU A 280 -22.88 9.81 -29.02
CA LEU A 280 -24.20 10.35 -29.42
C LEU A 280 -25.06 10.80 -28.19
N GLY A 281 -24.44 11.26 -27.13
CA GLY A 281 -25.13 11.83 -25.96
C GLY A 281 -25.66 10.78 -24.97
N PRO A 282 -26.77 10.07 -25.22
CA PRO A 282 -27.39 9.22 -24.21
C PRO A 282 -26.73 7.83 -24.03
N PHE A 283 -25.88 7.42 -24.95
CA PHE A 283 -25.23 6.12 -24.89
C PHE A 283 -23.94 6.23 -24.08
N VAL A 284 -23.98 5.78 -22.83
CA VAL A 284 -22.85 5.80 -21.90
C VAL A 284 -22.44 4.38 -21.56
N ASP A 285 -21.18 4.05 -21.77
CA ASP A 285 -20.54 2.83 -21.29
C ASP A 285 -19.55 3.17 -20.19
N THR A 286 -19.59 2.45 -19.09
CA THR A 286 -18.69 2.67 -17.96
C THR A 286 -17.73 1.49 -17.80
N PHE A 287 -16.46 1.79 -17.59
CA PHE A 287 -15.44 0.77 -17.38
C PHE A 287 -14.34 1.27 -16.44
N ASN A 288 -13.62 0.34 -15.79
CA ASN A 288 -12.43 0.67 -15.01
C ASN A 288 -11.20 0.08 -15.68
N LEU A 289 -10.10 0.79 -15.56
CA LEU A 289 -8.77 0.27 -15.77
C LEU A 289 -8.06 0.17 -14.42
N GLY A 290 -7.43 -0.96 -14.15
CA GLY A 290 -6.64 -1.19 -12.95
C GLY A 290 -5.20 -0.75 -13.20
N LEU A 291 -4.86 0.46 -12.83
CA LEU A 291 -3.50 0.97 -12.99
C LEU A 291 -2.58 0.34 -11.93
N ASP A 292 -2.21 -0.92 -12.15
CA ASP A 292 -1.35 -1.66 -11.21
C ASP A 292 0.09 -1.66 -11.69
N GLY A 293 1.04 -1.63 -10.74
CA GLY A 293 2.45 -1.73 -11.09
C GLY A 293 3.38 -1.33 -9.95
N PHE A 294 4.65 -1.21 -10.32
CA PHE A 294 5.69 -0.78 -9.41
C PHE A 294 5.93 0.72 -9.50
N ILE A 295 6.38 1.27 -8.39
CA ILE A 295 6.81 2.66 -8.28
C ILE A 295 8.19 2.73 -7.66
N GLY A 296 8.94 3.78 -8.00
CA GLY A 296 10.22 4.07 -7.38
C GLY A 296 10.58 5.53 -7.56
N GLY A 297 11.16 6.13 -6.52
CA GLY A 297 11.42 7.57 -6.57
C GLY A 297 12.28 8.08 -5.43
N VAL A 298 12.34 9.40 -5.38
CA VAL A 298 13.11 10.14 -4.38
C VAL A 298 12.19 11.07 -3.59
N GLN A 299 12.62 11.37 -2.37
CA GLN A 299 11.91 12.25 -1.46
C GLN A 299 12.89 13.15 -0.69
N ALA A 300 12.45 14.34 -0.37
CA ALA A 300 13.16 15.27 0.48
C ALA A 300 12.18 15.94 1.44
N GLY A 301 12.61 16.25 2.65
CA GLY A 301 11.76 16.90 3.61
C GLY A 301 12.51 17.56 4.75
N TYR A 302 11.75 18.29 5.55
CA TYR A 302 12.22 18.92 6.77
C TYR A 302 11.23 18.65 7.90
N ASN A 303 11.74 18.27 9.07
CA ASN A 303 10.96 18.06 10.26
C ASN A 303 11.30 19.08 11.34
N TRP A 304 10.28 19.50 12.09
CA TRP A 304 10.36 20.24 13.34
C TRP A 304 9.83 19.36 14.45
N GLN A 305 10.51 19.31 15.58
CA GLN A 305 10.07 18.51 16.74
C GLN A 305 9.87 19.39 17.97
N ALA A 306 8.73 19.18 18.63
CA ALA A 306 8.39 19.76 19.93
C ALA A 306 8.02 18.62 20.89
N ALA A 307 8.88 18.33 21.83
CA ALA A 307 8.79 17.14 22.68
C ALA A 307 8.66 15.86 21.83
N ASN A 308 7.56 15.11 21.93
CA ASN A 308 7.32 13.90 21.15
C ASN A 308 6.60 14.17 19.82
N TRP A 309 6.11 15.39 19.59
CA TRP A 309 5.41 15.75 18.36
C TRP A 309 6.38 16.16 17.27
N VAL A 310 6.17 15.62 16.08
CA VAL A 310 6.96 15.94 14.90
C VAL A 310 6.03 16.50 13.83
N PHE A 311 6.35 17.69 13.37
CA PHE A 311 5.69 18.35 12.24
C PHE A 311 6.68 18.37 11.08
N GLY A 312 6.23 18.14 9.86
CA GLY A 312 7.15 18.13 8.74
C GLY A 312 6.50 18.52 7.43
N LEU A 313 7.35 18.87 6.48
CA LEU A 313 6.99 19.01 5.06
C LEU A 313 7.84 18.01 4.27
N GLU A 314 7.22 17.30 3.35
CA GLU A 314 7.88 16.35 2.46
C GLU A 314 7.41 16.55 1.03
N ALA A 315 8.34 16.52 0.09
CA ALA A 315 8.06 16.47 -1.34
C ALA A 315 8.69 15.20 -1.92
N ASP A 316 8.00 14.59 -2.86
CA ASP A 316 8.49 13.40 -3.56
C ASP A 316 8.09 13.41 -5.03
N ILE A 317 8.86 12.63 -5.82
CA ILE A 317 8.54 12.31 -7.20
C ILE A 317 8.83 10.83 -7.45
N GLN A 318 7.91 10.16 -8.14
CA GLN A 318 7.92 8.74 -8.43
C GLN A 318 7.89 8.50 -9.94
N GLY A 319 8.79 7.66 -10.45
CA GLY A 319 8.59 6.96 -11.70
C GLY A 319 7.69 5.74 -11.45
N ALA A 320 6.82 5.42 -12.38
CA ALA A 320 5.83 4.36 -12.21
C ALA A 320 5.66 3.53 -13.49
N THR A 321 5.35 2.24 -13.30
CA THR A 321 4.95 1.31 -14.37
C THR A 321 3.45 1.02 -14.34
N LEU A 322 2.68 1.95 -13.75
CA LEU A 322 1.23 1.81 -13.57
C LEU A 322 0.52 1.91 -14.90
N GLN A 323 -0.09 0.81 -15.34
CA GLN A 323 -0.76 0.73 -16.64
C GLN A 323 -1.82 -0.36 -16.66
N ASP A 324 -2.83 -0.16 -17.50
CA ASP A 324 -3.80 -1.19 -17.87
C ASP A 324 -4.34 -0.94 -19.26
N ASP A 325 -4.78 -2.00 -19.91
CA ASP A 325 -5.43 -1.94 -21.21
C ASP A 325 -6.76 -2.71 -21.19
N LYS A 326 -7.69 -2.25 -21.99
CA LYS A 326 -8.96 -2.92 -22.20
C LYS A 326 -9.37 -2.87 -23.66
N THR A 327 -9.58 -4.04 -24.22
CA THR A 327 -10.18 -4.18 -25.54
C THR A 327 -11.69 -4.33 -25.42
N CYS A 328 -12.40 -3.80 -26.40
CA CYS A 328 -13.85 -3.91 -26.50
C CYS A 328 -14.64 -3.17 -25.39
N VAL A 329 -14.46 -1.87 -25.35
CA VAL A 329 -15.19 -0.97 -24.44
C VAL A 329 -16.58 -0.66 -24.97
N LEU A 330 -16.74 -0.52 -26.27
CA LEU A 330 -18.00 -0.19 -26.94
C LEU A 330 -18.16 -1.02 -28.21
N GLY A 331 -19.37 -1.49 -28.49
CA GLY A 331 -19.67 -2.19 -29.74
C GLY A 331 -19.19 -3.63 -29.83
N CYS A 332 -18.84 -4.26 -28.71
CA CYS A 332 -18.49 -5.68 -28.68
C CYS A 332 -19.63 -6.55 -29.23
N GLY A 333 -19.39 -7.22 -30.33
CA GLY A 333 -20.39 -8.05 -31.01
C GLY A 333 -20.96 -7.44 -32.30
N LEU A 334 -20.67 -6.20 -32.63
CA LEU A 334 -20.89 -5.67 -33.97
C LEU A 334 -19.68 -6.00 -34.85
N ALA A 335 -19.89 -6.73 -35.93
CA ALA A 335 -18.82 -7.04 -36.87
C ALA A 335 -18.18 -5.73 -37.39
N GLY A 336 -16.88 -5.63 -37.29
CA GLY A 336 -16.13 -4.46 -37.78
C GLY A 336 -16.13 -3.24 -36.87
N VAL A 337 -16.70 -3.30 -35.64
CA VAL A 337 -16.64 -2.22 -34.68
C VAL A 337 -15.93 -2.70 -33.42
N SER A 338 -14.90 -1.97 -33.00
CA SER A 338 -14.20 -2.24 -31.74
C SER A 338 -13.57 -0.98 -31.18
N ALA A 339 -13.38 -0.92 -29.87
CA ALA A 339 -12.59 0.09 -29.20
C ALA A 339 -11.64 -0.58 -28.20
N ALA A 340 -10.38 -0.17 -28.22
CA ALA A 340 -9.39 -0.54 -27.23
C ALA A 340 -8.94 0.72 -26.50
N TYR A 341 -8.76 0.60 -25.21
CA TYR A 341 -8.43 1.68 -24.31
C TYR A 341 -7.19 1.33 -23.51
N ASP A 342 -6.14 2.13 -23.63
CA ASP A 342 -4.90 1.98 -22.87
C ASP A 342 -4.76 3.20 -21.96
N ALA A 343 -4.47 2.99 -20.66
CA ALA A 343 -4.14 4.04 -19.73
C ALA A 343 -2.81 3.77 -19.03
N THR A 344 -2.03 4.82 -18.85
CA THR A 344 -0.74 4.74 -18.15
C THR A 344 -0.55 5.96 -17.25
N LEU A 345 0.02 5.74 -16.05
CA LEU A 345 0.48 6.76 -15.13
C LEU A 345 2.02 6.60 -14.99
N PRO A 346 2.83 7.19 -15.87
CA PRO A 346 4.27 6.95 -15.91
C PRO A 346 5.03 7.62 -14.77
N TRP A 347 4.48 8.66 -14.18
CA TRP A 347 5.06 9.35 -13.03
C TRP A 347 4.00 10.16 -12.27
N PHE A 348 4.21 10.33 -10.98
CA PHE A 348 3.47 11.24 -10.13
C PHE A 348 4.36 11.78 -9.01
N GLY A 349 3.95 12.84 -8.36
CA GLY A 349 4.64 13.42 -7.22
C GLY A 349 3.66 13.99 -6.21
N THR A 350 4.17 14.26 -5.01
CA THR A 350 3.37 14.83 -3.93
C THR A 350 4.13 15.91 -3.17
N VAL A 351 3.36 16.87 -2.59
CA VAL A 351 3.87 17.83 -1.60
C VAL A 351 2.95 17.76 -0.38
N ARG A 352 3.48 17.32 0.76
CA ARG A 352 2.69 16.91 1.91
C ARG A 352 3.16 17.51 3.21
N GLY A 353 2.20 17.81 4.10
CA GLY A 353 2.45 17.98 5.52
C GLY A 353 2.53 16.62 6.21
N ARG A 354 3.36 16.51 7.24
CA ARG A 354 3.46 15.36 8.15
C ARG A 354 3.14 15.79 9.57
N LEU A 355 2.33 15.01 10.27
CA LEU A 355 2.09 15.12 11.70
C LEU A 355 2.39 13.77 12.35
N GLY A 356 3.40 13.71 13.19
CA GLY A 356 3.87 12.48 13.78
C GLY A 356 4.02 12.56 15.30
N TYR A 357 4.07 11.40 15.92
CA TYR A 357 4.37 11.22 17.33
C TYR A 357 5.51 10.22 17.51
N SER A 358 6.59 10.65 18.14
CA SER A 358 7.78 9.83 18.39
C SER A 358 7.61 9.04 19.68
N VAL A 359 7.71 7.72 19.55
CA VAL A 359 7.72 6.78 20.68
C VAL A 359 9.11 6.13 20.72
N GLY A 360 9.96 6.62 21.63
CA GLY A 360 11.37 6.24 21.61
C GLY A 360 12.02 6.64 20.27
N SER A 361 12.59 5.69 19.56
CA SER A 361 13.20 5.91 18.26
C SER A 361 12.26 5.66 17.07
N THR A 362 10.99 5.41 17.30
CA THR A 362 10.00 5.16 16.25
C THR A 362 9.09 6.37 16.08
N LEU A 363 8.90 6.81 14.86
CA LEU A 363 7.97 7.87 14.47
C LEU A 363 6.75 7.27 13.79
N PHE A 364 5.57 7.42 14.38
CA PHE A 364 4.27 7.16 13.77
C PHE A 364 3.73 8.47 13.22
N TYR A 365 3.26 8.51 12.00
CA TYR A 365 2.79 9.75 11.40
C TYR A 365 1.62 9.56 10.45
N ALA A 366 0.79 10.59 10.37
CA ALA A 366 -0.15 10.83 9.31
C ALA A 366 0.40 11.91 8.36
N THR A 367 -0.01 11.89 7.10
CA THR A 367 0.44 12.84 6.10
C THR A 367 -0.69 13.16 5.14
N GLY A 368 -0.66 14.37 4.57
CA GLY A 368 -1.62 14.79 3.56
C GLY A 368 -1.18 16.06 2.85
N GLY A 369 -1.68 16.24 1.63
CA GLY A 369 -1.29 17.38 0.81
C GLY A 369 -1.72 17.29 -0.63
N LEU A 370 -0.95 17.94 -1.51
CA LEU A 370 -1.18 17.98 -2.94
C LEU A 370 -0.54 16.76 -3.62
N ALA A 371 -1.20 16.28 -4.65
CA ALA A 371 -0.68 15.29 -5.59
C ALA A 371 -0.74 15.84 -7.01
N TYR A 372 0.19 15.41 -7.86
CA TYR A 372 0.22 15.75 -9.28
C TYR A 372 0.84 14.60 -10.07
N GLY A 373 0.38 14.38 -11.31
CA GLY A 373 0.88 13.28 -12.11
C GLY A 373 0.45 13.35 -13.56
N SER A 374 1.17 12.65 -14.44
CA SER A 374 0.88 12.61 -15.87
C SER A 374 0.09 11.36 -16.22
N ILE A 375 -1.12 11.53 -16.69
CA ILE A 375 -1.99 10.46 -17.16
C ILE A 375 -1.97 10.47 -18.69
N LYS A 376 -1.61 9.34 -19.27
CA LYS A 376 -1.62 9.13 -20.72
C LYS A 376 -2.71 8.13 -21.07
N THR A 377 -3.49 8.45 -22.09
CA THR A 377 -4.55 7.58 -22.61
C THR A 377 -4.39 7.42 -24.10
N LYS A 378 -4.55 6.19 -24.59
CA LYS A 378 -4.59 5.87 -25.98
C LYS A 378 -5.89 5.14 -26.28
N ILE A 379 -6.62 5.63 -27.26
CA ILE A 379 -7.89 5.05 -27.71
C ILE A 379 -7.71 4.59 -29.15
N ASN A 380 -7.81 3.28 -29.36
CA ASN A 380 -7.78 2.67 -30.70
C ASN A 380 -9.21 2.26 -31.05
N THR A 381 -9.80 2.91 -32.03
CA THR A 381 -11.13 2.58 -32.51
C THR A 381 -11.07 1.96 -33.90
N ASN A 382 -11.86 0.93 -34.14
CA ASN A 382 -12.13 0.41 -35.48
C ASN A 382 -13.63 0.55 -35.76
N SER A 383 -13.98 1.11 -36.87
CA SER A 383 -15.37 1.37 -37.28
C SER A 383 -15.54 1.15 -38.78
N PHE A 384 -16.77 1.28 -39.26
CA PHE A 384 -17.07 1.20 -40.72
C PHE A 384 -16.32 2.24 -41.56
N VAL A 385 -15.74 3.28 -40.93
CA VAL A 385 -14.93 4.31 -41.61
C VAL A 385 -13.44 3.97 -41.59
N GLY A 386 -13.05 2.88 -40.92
CA GLY A 386 -11.67 2.43 -40.74
C GLY A 386 -11.13 2.64 -39.32
N PRO A 387 -9.88 2.20 -39.10
CA PRO A 387 -9.23 2.34 -37.80
C PRO A 387 -8.75 3.76 -37.55
N VAL A 388 -8.95 4.27 -36.32
CA VAL A 388 -8.46 5.56 -35.84
C VAL A 388 -7.80 5.37 -34.47
N THR A 389 -6.61 5.97 -34.31
CA THR A 389 -5.90 6.02 -33.02
C THR A 389 -5.84 7.47 -32.53
N GLN A 390 -6.20 7.68 -31.28
CA GLN A 390 -6.10 8.97 -30.61
C GLN A 390 -5.33 8.82 -29.30
N SER A 391 -4.53 9.82 -28.97
CA SER A 391 -3.71 9.84 -27.76
C SER A 391 -3.86 11.17 -27.03
N PHE A 392 -4.08 11.08 -25.74
CA PHE A 392 -4.21 12.21 -24.84
C PHE A 392 -3.15 12.12 -23.73
N SER A 393 -2.65 13.26 -23.31
CA SER A 393 -1.70 13.33 -22.19
C SER A 393 -2.01 14.58 -21.37
N HIS A 394 -2.35 14.38 -20.11
CA HIS A 394 -2.68 15.45 -19.17
C HIS A 394 -1.83 15.35 -17.93
N THR A 395 -1.38 16.49 -17.41
CA THR A 395 -0.86 16.59 -16.06
C THR A 395 -1.98 17.04 -15.15
N ASN A 396 -2.43 16.14 -14.31
CA ASN A 396 -3.52 16.36 -13.37
C ASN A 396 -2.97 16.73 -12.00
N THR A 397 -3.77 17.45 -11.23
CA THR A 397 -3.52 17.79 -9.84
C THR A 397 -4.69 17.33 -8.98
N GLY A 398 -4.39 16.97 -7.73
CA GLY A 398 -5.37 16.51 -6.79
C GLY A 398 -4.81 16.49 -5.38
N TRP A 399 -5.21 15.52 -4.59
CA TRP A 399 -4.83 15.43 -3.18
C TRP A 399 -4.32 14.04 -2.81
N THR A 400 -3.62 13.97 -1.69
CA THR A 400 -3.13 12.71 -1.12
C THR A 400 -3.26 12.74 0.39
N ALA A 401 -3.52 11.57 0.97
CA ALA A 401 -3.50 11.35 2.40
C ALA A 401 -2.94 9.96 2.71
N GLY A 402 -2.31 9.82 3.87
CA GLY A 402 -1.73 8.54 4.24
C GLY A 402 -1.18 8.50 5.64
N ALA A 403 -0.53 7.38 5.95
CA ALA A 403 0.11 7.16 7.24
C ALA A 403 1.33 6.26 7.08
N GLY A 404 2.27 6.37 8.03
CA GLY A 404 3.49 5.58 7.99
C GLY A 404 4.16 5.41 9.34
N ILE A 405 5.13 4.52 9.32
CA ILE A 405 6.05 4.28 10.43
C ILE A 405 7.47 4.51 9.92
N GLU A 406 8.26 5.28 10.64
CA GLU A 406 9.68 5.50 10.34
C GLU A 406 10.53 5.13 11.56
N THR A 407 11.62 4.37 11.33
CA THR A 407 12.47 3.84 12.39
C THR A 407 13.94 3.92 12.01
N PRO A 408 14.89 4.00 12.97
CA PRO A 408 16.30 3.91 12.67
C PRO A 408 16.64 2.63 11.92
N PHE A 409 17.46 2.77 10.88
CA PHE A 409 17.88 1.69 10.02
C PHE A 409 19.40 1.51 10.07
N SER A 410 19.83 0.27 10.27
CA SER A 410 21.25 -0.10 10.20
C SER A 410 21.34 -1.46 9.53
N LEU A 411 21.79 -1.47 8.30
CA LEU A 411 21.99 -2.70 7.54
C LEU A 411 23.31 -3.33 7.99
N LEU A 412 23.25 -4.39 8.80
CA LEU A 412 24.42 -5.16 9.29
C LEU A 412 25.54 -4.27 9.90
N GLY A 413 25.18 -3.11 10.46
CA GLY A 413 26.14 -2.15 10.99
C GLY A 413 26.88 -1.31 9.93
N LEU A 414 26.58 -1.47 8.65
CA LEU A 414 27.23 -0.75 7.55
C LEU A 414 26.72 0.71 7.40
N LEU A 415 25.49 0.97 7.83
CA LEU A 415 24.91 2.30 7.78
C LEU A 415 25.01 2.98 9.15
N GLY A 416 25.39 4.25 9.14
CA GLY A 416 25.53 5.06 10.36
C GLY A 416 24.18 5.39 11.01
N PRO A 417 24.21 6.11 12.16
CA PRO A 417 23.01 6.38 12.97
C PRO A 417 22.00 7.36 12.34
N ASN A 418 22.37 7.99 11.23
CA ASN A 418 21.54 8.99 10.54
C ASN A 418 20.57 8.37 9.54
N TRP A 419 20.60 7.05 9.36
CA TRP A 419 19.72 6.37 8.43
C TRP A 419 18.47 5.86 9.12
N THR A 420 17.34 6.07 8.45
CA THR A 420 16.04 5.53 8.84
C THR A 420 15.42 4.73 7.70
N THR A 421 14.55 3.79 8.04
CA THR A 421 13.62 3.16 7.10
C THR A 421 12.21 3.62 7.39
N LYS A 422 11.43 3.89 6.35
CA LYS A 422 10.01 4.20 6.46
C LYS A 422 9.17 3.21 5.65
N THR A 423 8.01 2.87 6.17
CA THR A 423 6.95 2.16 5.44
C THR A 423 5.70 3.00 5.51
N GLU A 424 5.08 3.24 4.36
CA GLU A 424 4.04 4.24 4.20
C GLU A 424 2.95 3.74 3.26
N TYR A 425 1.71 4.00 3.61
CA TYR A 425 0.57 3.92 2.72
C TYR A 425 0.12 5.33 2.33
N LEU A 426 -0.18 5.53 1.05
CA LEU A 426 -0.77 6.77 0.51
C LEU A 426 -1.98 6.42 -0.35
N TYR A 427 -3.05 7.16 -0.13
CA TYR A 427 -4.12 7.34 -1.10
C TYR A 427 -3.82 8.59 -1.91
N VAL A 428 -3.90 8.48 -3.24
CA VAL A 428 -3.64 9.57 -4.19
C VAL A 428 -4.85 9.69 -5.10
N ASP A 429 -5.46 10.86 -5.13
CA ASP A 429 -6.55 11.19 -6.05
C ASP A 429 -6.05 12.28 -7.01
N LEU A 430 -5.99 11.96 -8.30
CA LEU A 430 -5.54 12.88 -9.35
C LEU A 430 -6.72 13.60 -10.05
N GLY A 431 -7.91 13.53 -9.45
CA GLY A 431 -9.10 14.18 -9.97
C GLY A 431 -9.63 13.57 -11.26
N SER A 432 -10.41 14.35 -11.99
CA SER A 432 -11.06 13.91 -13.22
C SER A 432 -10.69 14.76 -14.43
N THR A 433 -10.68 14.13 -15.61
CA THR A 433 -10.40 14.77 -16.91
C THR A 433 -11.39 14.28 -17.96
N SER A 434 -11.76 15.15 -18.89
CA SER A 434 -12.64 14.81 -20.02
C SER A 434 -11.95 15.14 -21.34
N ASP A 435 -12.00 14.18 -22.27
CA ASP A 435 -11.46 14.30 -23.62
C ASP A 435 -12.57 14.07 -24.64
N SER A 436 -12.63 14.89 -25.67
CA SER A 436 -13.55 14.75 -26.78
C SER A 436 -12.82 14.26 -28.02
N PHE A 437 -13.42 13.36 -28.74
CA PHE A 437 -12.87 12.76 -29.95
C PHE A 437 -13.97 12.33 -30.93
N ILE A 438 -13.56 11.84 -32.10
CA ILE A 438 -14.49 11.30 -33.09
C ILE A 438 -14.39 9.78 -33.11
N PHE A 439 -15.51 9.13 -32.82
CA PHE A 439 -15.67 7.68 -32.93
C PHE A 439 -16.37 7.35 -34.26
N GLY A 440 -15.63 6.85 -35.23
CA GLY A 440 -16.14 6.74 -36.60
C GLY A 440 -16.45 8.12 -37.22
N ALA A 441 -17.71 8.43 -37.40
CA ALA A 441 -18.20 9.73 -37.90
C ALA A 441 -18.94 10.54 -36.84
N VAL A 442 -18.98 10.09 -35.58
CA VAL A 442 -19.80 10.71 -34.53
C VAL A 442 -18.94 11.25 -33.38
N PRO A 443 -19.34 12.37 -32.77
CA PRO A 443 -18.69 12.91 -31.58
C PRO A 443 -18.81 11.92 -30.40
N ALA A 444 -17.69 11.75 -29.69
CA ALA A 444 -17.61 10.97 -28.48
C ALA A 444 -16.86 11.74 -27.41
N THR A 445 -17.19 11.50 -26.16
CA THR A 445 -16.49 12.09 -25.01
C THR A 445 -16.15 10.98 -24.02
N THR A 446 -14.92 10.96 -23.53
CA THR A 446 -14.52 10.14 -22.40
C THR A 446 -14.26 11.00 -21.20
N THR A 447 -14.85 10.61 -20.06
CA THR A 447 -14.55 11.22 -18.75
C THR A 447 -13.92 10.16 -17.89
N ARG A 448 -12.83 10.50 -17.19
CA ARG A 448 -12.11 9.57 -16.33
C ARG A 448 -11.74 10.21 -15.00
N SER A 449 -11.63 9.39 -13.97
CA SER A 449 -11.17 9.79 -12.64
C SER A 449 -10.18 8.76 -12.15
N VAL A 450 -8.98 9.23 -11.78
CA VAL A 450 -7.85 8.35 -11.42
C VAL A 450 -7.53 8.46 -9.95
N THR A 451 -7.58 7.32 -9.27
CA THR A 451 -7.20 7.18 -7.87
C THR A 451 -6.19 6.05 -7.72
N GLU A 452 -5.21 6.22 -6.82
CA GLU A 452 -4.15 5.26 -6.55
C GLU A 452 -4.02 4.96 -5.07
N HIS A 453 -3.81 3.69 -4.74
CA HIS A 453 -3.41 3.22 -3.43
C HIS A 453 -1.97 2.76 -3.50
N VAL A 454 -1.09 3.48 -2.84
CA VAL A 454 0.35 3.27 -2.87
C VAL A 454 0.81 2.67 -1.56
N PHE A 455 1.50 1.54 -1.62
CA PHE A 455 2.24 0.99 -0.49
C PHE A 455 3.72 0.98 -0.83
N ARG A 456 4.51 1.72 -0.06
CA ARG A 456 5.93 1.89 -0.33
C ARG A 456 6.80 1.80 0.91
N THR A 457 8.02 1.34 0.72
CA THR A 457 9.08 1.40 1.72
C THR A 457 10.24 2.22 1.19
N GLY A 458 10.99 2.85 2.08
CA GLY A 458 12.11 3.69 1.70
C GLY A 458 13.13 3.84 2.80
N ILE A 459 14.25 4.44 2.44
CA ILE A 459 15.30 4.84 3.37
C ILE A 459 15.52 6.34 3.29
N ASN A 460 15.76 6.97 4.45
CA ASN A 460 16.08 8.39 4.57
C ASN A 460 17.44 8.57 5.25
N TYR A 461 18.19 9.56 4.79
CA TYR A 461 19.37 10.08 5.46
C TYR A 461 19.05 11.43 6.10
N HIS A 462 19.22 11.55 7.41
CA HIS A 462 19.02 12.77 8.18
C HIS A 462 20.34 13.53 8.35
N PHE A 463 20.37 14.82 7.94
CA PHE A 463 21.62 15.58 7.90
C PHE A 463 22.07 16.10 9.26
N ASN A 464 21.15 16.46 10.15
CA ASN A 464 21.48 17.30 11.31
C ASN A 464 21.48 16.59 12.67
N SER A 465 21.07 15.32 12.77
CA SER A 465 21.04 14.63 14.07
C SER A 465 20.99 13.12 13.89
N PRO A 466 21.74 12.37 14.70
CA PRO A 466 21.49 10.95 14.77
C PRO A 466 20.07 10.73 15.32
N VAL A 467 19.27 9.99 14.58
CA VAL A 467 17.91 9.58 14.99
C VAL A 467 17.96 8.54 16.13
N VAL A 468 19.15 8.17 16.56
CA VAL A 468 19.40 7.25 17.66
C VAL A 468 19.75 8.06 18.91
N ALA A 469 19.00 7.86 19.99
CA ALA A 469 19.38 8.41 21.29
C ALA A 469 20.77 7.92 21.66
N LYS A 470 21.71 8.85 21.91
CA LYS A 470 23.00 8.50 22.51
C LYS A 470 22.72 8.07 23.94
N TYR A 471 23.06 6.84 24.28
CA TYR A 471 23.11 6.33 25.65
C TYR A 471 24.40 6.79 26.36
#